data_f76c21a15d51047a492de7e89abec7bd
#
_entry.id   f76c21a15d51047a492de7e89abec7bd
#
_cell.length_a   1.000
_cell.length_b   1.000
_cell.length_c   1.000
_cell.angle_alpha   90.00
_cell.angle_beta   90.00
_cell.angle_gamma   90.00
#
_symmetry.space_group_name_H-M   'P 1'
#
loop_
_entity.id
_entity.type
_entity.pdbx_description
1 polymer ?
#
loop_
_entity_poly.entity_id
_entity_poly.type
_entity_poly.pdbx_seq_one_letter_code
_entity_poly.pdbx_strand_id
1 'polypeptide(L)'
;MGKTVLIADDSAKMRLSVRLLLQDRHTELVVREAVDGVDAIEKAKKSRPDLILLDLAMPRLNGIEAATVLKNAMPGTPVILFTMYADMLSGALCKAIDVVVFQKRTVSRSC
;
A
#
# COMPACT_ATOMS: atom_id res chain seq x y z
N MET A 1 3.39 22.45 2.16
CA MET A 1 2.38 21.54 1.69
C MET A 1 2.78 20.13 1.98
N GLY A 2 1.89 19.39 2.58
CA GLY A 2 2.18 18.03 2.94
C GLY A 2 2.07 17.09 1.76
N LYS A 3 2.79 15.98 1.83
CA LYS A 3 2.64 14.89 0.88
C LYS A 3 1.48 14.00 1.30
N THR A 4 0.86 13.33 0.34
CA THR A 4 -0.27 12.44 0.58
C THR A 4 0.16 11.00 0.40
N VAL A 5 -0.15 10.16 1.38
CA VAL A 5 0.09 8.72 1.34
C VAL A 5 -1.25 8.01 1.41
N LEU A 6 -1.48 7.08 0.50
CA LEU A 6 -2.67 6.23 0.54
C LEU A 6 -2.27 4.86 1.08
N ILE A 7 -2.95 4.42 2.13
CA ILE A 7 -2.73 3.11 2.75
C ILE A 7 -3.95 2.25 2.46
N ALA A 8 -3.76 1.15 1.76
CA ALA A 8 -4.83 0.21 1.45
C ALA A 8 -4.59 -1.12 2.15
N ASP A 9 -5.46 -1.48 3.07
CA ASP A 9 -5.38 -2.70 3.86
C ASP A 9 -6.77 -2.97 4.40
N ASP A 10 -7.22 -4.20 4.40
CA ASP A 10 -8.54 -4.53 4.92
C ASP A 10 -8.58 -4.53 6.46
N SER A 11 -7.43 -4.49 7.11
CA SER A 11 -7.35 -4.42 8.57
C SER A 11 -7.28 -2.98 9.04
N ALA A 12 -8.32 -2.52 9.73
CA ALA A 12 -8.34 -1.18 10.30
C ALA A 12 -7.21 -1.00 11.31
N LYS A 13 -6.89 -2.05 12.05
CA LYS A 13 -5.82 -2.03 13.04
C LYS A 13 -4.46 -1.80 12.37
N MET A 14 -4.22 -2.48 11.25
CA MET A 14 -2.97 -2.30 10.52
C MET A 14 -2.88 -0.90 9.92
N ARG A 15 -3.98 -0.41 9.34
CA ARG A 15 -4.00 0.96 8.81
C ARG A 15 -3.67 1.99 9.88
N LEU A 16 -4.25 1.82 11.07
CA LEU A 16 -3.97 2.73 12.17
C LEU A 16 -2.51 2.67 12.58
N SER A 17 -1.94 1.47 12.68
CA SER A 17 -0.54 1.30 13.07
C SER A 17 0.41 2.00 12.09
N VAL A 18 0.16 1.81 10.80
CA VAL A 18 1.01 2.43 9.78
C VAL A 18 0.83 3.94 9.78
N ARG A 19 -0.40 4.42 9.91
CA ARG A 19 -0.68 5.85 9.99
C ARG A 19 0.07 6.51 11.14
N LEU A 20 0.01 5.90 12.32
CA LEU A 20 0.67 6.46 13.50
C LEU A 20 2.18 6.49 13.32
N LEU A 21 2.76 5.44 12.76
CA LEU A 21 4.20 5.42 12.50
C LEU A 21 4.62 6.52 11.54
N LEU A 22 3.86 6.69 10.46
CA LEU A 22 4.19 7.71 9.47
C LEU A 22 4.05 9.11 10.03
N GLN A 23 2.95 9.38 10.71
CA GLN A 23 2.65 10.72 11.22
C GLN A 23 3.52 11.09 12.42
N ASP A 24 4.01 10.11 13.16
CA ASP A 24 4.93 10.36 14.25
C ASP A 24 6.23 10.98 13.74
N ARG A 25 6.69 10.57 12.58
CA ARG A 25 7.94 11.05 12.01
C ARG A 25 7.76 12.19 11.02
N HIS A 26 6.57 12.28 10.44
CA HIS A 26 6.27 13.25 9.39
C HIS A 26 4.91 13.86 9.64
N THR A 27 4.85 14.82 10.55
CA THR A 27 3.58 15.39 11.01
C THR A 27 2.81 16.10 9.89
N GLU A 28 3.48 16.49 8.83
CA GLU A 28 2.85 17.19 7.72
C GLU A 28 2.20 16.22 6.71
N LEU A 29 2.40 14.90 6.86
CA LEU A 29 1.81 13.94 5.94
C LEU A 29 0.30 13.90 6.05
N VAL A 30 -0.36 13.88 4.90
CA VAL A 30 -1.79 13.62 4.81
C VAL A 30 -1.95 12.14 4.50
N VAL A 31 -2.60 11.40 5.39
CA VAL A 31 -2.79 9.96 5.22
C VAL A 31 -4.23 9.69 4.84
N ARG A 32 -4.42 8.99 3.72
CA ARG A 32 -5.71 8.50 3.28
C ARG A 32 -5.74 6.99 3.44
N GLU A 33 -6.91 6.43 3.66
CA GLU A 33 -7.05 5.00 3.89
C GLU A 33 -8.07 4.39 2.94
N ALA A 34 -7.79 3.18 2.49
CA ALA A 34 -8.70 2.39 1.67
C ALA A 34 -8.81 1.00 2.29
N VAL A 35 -9.95 0.36 2.12
CA VAL A 35 -10.26 -0.92 2.78
C VAL A 35 -10.07 -2.13 1.89
N ASP A 36 -9.95 -1.93 0.59
CA ASP A 36 -9.71 -3.00 -0.38
C ASP A 36 -9.15 -2.43 -1.68
N GLY A 37 -8.90 -3.30 -2.65
CA GLY A 37 -8.28 -2.88 -3.90
C GLY A 37 -9.13 -1.96 -4.74
N VAL A 38 -10.43 -2.17 -4.77
CA VAL A 38 -11.34 -1.29 -5.53
C VAL A 38 -11.37 0.09 -4.91
N ASP A 39 -11.51 0.14 -3.59
CA ASP A 39 -11.51 1.39 -2.85
C ASP A 39 -10.18 2.14 -3.03
N ALA A 40 -9.07 1.39 -3.06
CA ALA A 40 -7.74 1.97 -3.27
C ALA A 40 -7.65 2.67 -4.62
N ILE A 41 -8.15 2.04 -5.67
CA ILE A 41 -8.11 2.61 -7.01
C ILE A 41 -8.95 3.88 -7.06
N GLU A 42 -10.16 3.83 -6.51
CA GLU A 42 -11.05 4.99 -6.50
C GLU A 42 -10.43 6.17 -5.75
N LYS A 43 -9.90 5.91 -4.57
CA LYS A 43 -9.32 6.96 -3.75
C LYS A 43 -8.02 7.50 -4.34
N ALA A 44 -7.22 6.64 -4.95
CA ALA A 44 -6.00 7.09 -5.59
C ALA A 44 -6.30 8.03 -6.75
N LYS A 45 -7.31 7.72 -7.55
CA LYS A 45 -7.68 8.59 -8.67
C LYS A 45 -8.19 9.94 -8.20
N LYS A 46 -8.87 9.97 -7.06
CA LYS A 46 -9.39 11.21 -6.50
C LYS A 46 -8.31 12.05 -5.84
N SER A 47 -7.51 11.45 -4.98
CA SER A 47 -6.57 12.20 -4.14
C SER A 47 -5.20 12.37 -4.77
N ARG A 48 -4.88 11.59 -5.79
CA ARG A 48 -3.58 11.65 -6.46
C ARG A 48 -2.43 11.60 -5.45
N PRO A 49 -2.29 10.51 -4.70
CA PRO A 49 -1.29 10.45 -3.64
C PRO A 49 0.13 10.45 -4.20
N ASP A 50 1.07 10.81 -3.35
CA ASP A 50 2.49 10.81 -3.69
C ASP A 50 3.11 9.43 -3.48
N LEU A 51 2.45 8.58 -2.69
CA LEU A 51 2.91 7.23 -2.41
C LEU A 51 1.71 6.37 -2.09
N ILE A 52 1.71 5.12 -2.56
CA ILE A 52 0.64 4.17 -2.28
C ILE A 52 1.24 2.93 -1.60
N LEU A 53 0.69 2.58 -0.44
CA LEU A 53 1.04 1.37 0.28
C LEU A 53 -0.13 0.41 0.17
N LEU A 54 0.09 -0.75 -0.44
CA LEU A 54 -0.97 -1.73 -0.68
C LEU A 54 -0.68 -3.03 0.04
N ASP A 55 -1.67 -3.56 0.74
CA ASP A 55 -1.61 -4.92 1.23
C ASP A 55 -1.85 -5.88 0.05
N LEU A 56 -1.19 -7.01 0.06
CA LEU A 56 -1.37 -8.02 -0.98
C LEU A 56 -2.73 -8.70 -0.87
N ALA A 57 -3.10 -9.12 0.35
CA ALA A 57 -4.30 -9.91 0.57
C ALA A 57 -5.47 -9.02 0.95
N MET A 58 -6.22 -8.57 -0.02
CA MET A 58 -7.41 -7.74 0.19
C MET A 58 -8.60 -8.36 -0.53
N PRO A 59 -9.82 -8.18 0.01
CA PRO A 59 -11.02 -8.67 -0.68
C PRO A 59 -11.30 -7.83 -1.92
N ARG A 60 -12.14 -8.35 -2.78
CA ARG A 60 -12.62 -7.79 -4.05
C ARG A 60 -11.51 -7.70 -5.09
N LEU A 61 -10.40 -7.05 -4.76
CA LEU A 61 -9.29 -6.90 -5.70
C LEU A 61 -8.02 -6.91 -4.87
N ASN A 62 -7.14 -7.87 -5.10
CA ASN A 62 -5.92 -8.01 -4.30
C ASN A 62 -4.87 -6.97 -4.68
N GLY A 63 -3.79 -6.92 -3.89
CA GLY A 63 -2.76 -5.91 -4.05
C GLY A 63 -2.05 -5.95 -5.40
N ILE A 64 -1.85 -7.13 -5.97
CA ILE A 64 -1.20 -7.26 -7.27
C ILE A 64 -2.08 -6.67 -8.37
N GLU A 65 -3.37 -7.01 -8.34
CA GLU A 65 -4.31 -6.49 -9.32
C GLU A 65 -4.46 -4.98 -9.19
N ALA A 66 -4.58 -4.49 -7.96
CA ALA A 66 -4.69 -3.07 -7.71
C ALA A 66 -3.43 -2.32 -8.15
N ALA A 67 -2.26 -2.89 -7.85
CA ALA A 67 -0.98 -2.27 -8.24
C ALA A 67 -0.87 -2.16 -9.75
N THR A 68 -1.28 -3.20 -10.47
CA THR A 68 -1.22 -3.19 -11.93
C THR A 68 -2.08 -2.06 -12.50
N VAL A 69 -3.31 -1.93 -12.00
CA VAL A 69 -4.21 -0.86 -12.45
C VAL A 69 -3.62 0.52 -12.11
N LEU A 70 -3.12 0.66 -10.89
CA LEU A 70 -2.58 1.95 -10.43
C LEU A 70 -1.32 2.36 -11.18
N LYS A 71 -0.43 1.42 -11.46
CA LYS A 71 0.78 1.73 -12.21
C LYS A 71 0.45 2.11 -13.66
N ASN A 72 -0.60 1.54 -14.23
CA ASN A 72 -1.05 1.94 -15.56
C ASN A 72 -1.68 3.32 -15.55
N ALA A 73 -2.48 3.63 -14.53
CA ALA A 73 -3.17 4.91 -14.42
C ALA A 73 -2.25 6.05 -13.97
N MET A 74 -1.31 5.73 -13.09
CA MET A 74 -0.41 6.71 -12.47
C MET A 74 1.02 6.18 -12.46
N PRO A 75 1.68 6.11 -13.63
CA PRO A 75 3.00 5.47 -13.72
C PRO A 75 4.09 6.17 -12.91
N GLY A 76 3.90 7.45 -12.60
CA GLY A 76 4.88 8.19 -11.81
C GLY A 76 4.73 8.03 -10.31
N THR A 77 3.65 7.39 -9.84
CA THR A 77 3.40 7.25 -8.41
C THR A 77 3.99 5.94 -7.90
N PRO A 78 4.91 5.99 -6.92
CA PRO A 78 5.47 4.77 -6.34
C PRO A 78 4.39 3.95 -5.63
N VAL A 79 4.44 2.64 -5.83
CA VAL A 79 3.55 1.69 -5.17
C VAL A 79 4.41 0.68 -4.42
N ILE A 80 4.13 0.53 -3.13
CA ILE A 80 4.80 -0.45 -2.28
C ILE A 80 3.79 -1.49 -1.86
N LEU A 81 4.08 -2.75 -2.15
CA LEU A 81 3.29 -3.87 -1.64
C LEU A 81 3.76 -4.20 -0.24
N PHE A 82 2.83 -4.20 0.69
CA PHE A 82 3.11 -4.36 2.11
C PHE A 82 2.37 -5.60 2.58
N THR A 83 3.07 -6.72 2.77
CA THR A 83 2.43 -8.01 2.97
C THR A 83 3.19 -8.89 3.95
N MET A 84 2.48 -9.81 4.57
CA MET A 84 3.08 -10.86 5.38
C MET A 84 3.63 -12.01 4.53
N TYR A 85 3.32 -12.02 3.25
CA TYR A 85 3.63 -13.13 2.34
C TYR A 85 4.54 -12.71 1.20
N ALA A 86 5.54 -11.88 1.50
CA ALA A 86 6.42 -11.36 0.46
C ALA A 86 7.16 -12.46 -0.29
N ASP A 87 7.47 -13.57 0.38
CA ASP A 87 8.16 -14.70 -0.24
C ASP A 87 7.32 -15.44 -1.27
N MET A 88 6.00 -15.20 -1.30
CA MET A 88 5.13 -15.78 -2.30
C MET A 88 5.14 -15.00 -3.60
N LEU A 89 5.80 -13.85 -3.64
CA LEU A 89 5.87 -13.01 -4.82
C LEU A 89 7.19 -13.23 -5.54
N SER A 90 7.14 -13.38 -6.86
CA SER A 90 8.38 -13.50 -7.62
C SER A 90 8.97 -12.12 -7.88
N GLY A 91 10.30 -12.05 -7.88
CA GLY A 91 10.98 -10.81 -8.22
C GLY A 91 10.68 -10.36 -9.65
N ALA A 92 10.49 -11.33 -10.55
CA ALA A 92 10.16 -11.01 -11.94
C ALA A 92 8.80 -10.32 -12.04
N LEU A 93 7.81 -10.80 -11.27
CA LEU A 93 6.49 -10.18 -11.27
C LEU A 93 6.56 -8.76 -10.72
N CYS A 94 7.26 -8.57 -9.62
CA CYS A 94 7.40 -7.25 -9.01
C CYS A 94 8.07 -6.26 -9.95
N LYS A 95 9.07 -6.71 -10.69
CA LYS A 95 9.72 -5.87 -11.70
C LYS A 95 8.77 -5.54 -12.84
N ALA A 96 7.98 -6.53 -13.27
CA ALA A 96 7.08 -6.34 -14.40
C ALA A 96 6.02 -5.29 -14.12
N ILE A 97 5.55 -5.21 -12.88
CA ILE A 97 4.56 -4.21 -12.50
C ILE A 97 5.16 -2.99 -11.80
N ASP A 98 6.48 -2.98 -11.66
CA ASP A 98 7.23 -1.84 -11.12
C ASP A 98 6.78 -1.47 -9.70
N VAL A 99 6.84 -2.44 -8.80
CA VAL A 99 6.50 -2.22 -7.39
C VAL A 99 7.64 -2.67 -6.49
N VAL A 100 7.67 -2.12 -5.29
CA VAL A 100 8.57 -2.53 -4.22
C VAL A 100 7.78 -3.35 -3.23
N VAL A 101 8.36 -4.42 -2.72
CA VAL A 101 7.70 -5.30 -1.76
C VAL A 101 8.32 -5.11 -0.38
N PHE A 102 7.46 -4.95 0.60
CA PHE A 102 7.87 -4.83 1.99
C PHE A 102 7.17 -5.90 2.80
N GLN A 103 7.93 -6.67 3.57
CA GLN A 103 7.36 -7.74 4.39
C GLN A 103 6.91 -7.19 5.74
N LYS A 104 5.64 -7.45 6.08
CA LYS A 104 5.12 -7.17 7.42
C LYS A 104 5.73 -8.16 8.39
N ARG A 105 6.02 -7.70 9.59
CA ARG A 105 6.48 -8.57 10.66
C ARG A 105 5.39 -8.73 11.68
N THR A 106 5.26 -9.94 12.20
CA THR A 106 4.32 -10.16 13.28
C THR A 106 5.00 -9.87 14.60
N VAL A 107 4.26 -9.23 15.48
CA VAL A 107 4.80 -8.85 16.78
C VAL A 107 5.08 -10.06 17.66
N SER A 108 4.29 -11.08 17.48
CA SER A 108 4.42 -12.28 18.30
C SER A 108 5.64 -13.13 17.99
N ARG A 109 6.35 -12.78 16.95
CA ARG A 109 7.52 -13.57 16.61
C ARG A 109 8.57 -13.34 17.61
N SER A 110 8.93 -14.37 18.27
CA SER A 110 10.04 -14.29 19.13
C SER A 110 11.23 -14.61 18.30
N CYS A 111 11.79 -14.23 17.75
CA CYS A 111 12.91 -14.66 17.00
C CYS A 111 14.12 -14.76 17.65
#